data_2eb4c2c52a58d5a2c791abc6fe788783
#
_entry.id   2eb4c2c52a58d5a2c791abc6fe788783
#
_cell.length_a   1.000
_cell.length_b   1.000
_cell.length_c   1.000
_cell.angle_alpha   90.00
_cell.angle_beta   90.00
_cell.angle_gamma   90.00
#
_symmetry.space_group_name_H-M   'P 1'
#
loop_
_entity.id
_entity.type
_entity.pdbx_description
1 polymer ?
#
loop_
_entity_poly.entity_id
_entity_poly.type
_entity_poly.pdbx_seq_one_letter_code
_entity_poly.pdbx_strand_id
1 'polypeptide(L)'
;MQLMVVGGAGYIGSHTVRQLRAAGHTVTVLDNLSSGHREALPEGVELIVADLLDPAALKAALLSARPDAVIHFAALIEVGESMRSPGRYYQNNVTGSLNLFQAIVETRKIPVVFSSTAAVYGDAESVPIPEDAPKRPTSTYGHSKWMVEQILHDFGVAHGLPYTVLRYFNVCGAAPDHTIGEDHPNKTHLIELALLTALGQREKMFVHGTDYPTPDGTCVRDYVHVLDLADAHVLAIEALVGGGASGQAYNVGLGHGFSVRQVLDAVDAVVGKPLIREEGPRRPGDPPSLVADPTRINTELGFDPKFTDLEGIVKTAWDWHRTHPHGFES
;
A
#
# COMPACT_ATOMS: atom_id res chain seq x y z
N MET A 1 -14.37 3.03 17.73
CA MET A 1 -13.07 2.75 18.36
C MET A 1 -12.17 3.96 18.21
N GLN A 2 -11.18 4.11 19.10
CA GLN A 2 -10.05 5.01 18.93
C GLN A 2 -8.94 4.26 18.19
N LEU A 3 -8.58 4.67 17.00
CA LEU A 3 -7.58 3.98 16.18
C LEU A 3 -6.34 4.87 15.96
N MET A 4 -5.16 4.28 15.91
CA MET A 4 -3.94 4.98 15.48
C MET A 4 -3.52 4.46 14.10
N VAL A 5 -3.34 5.38 13.16
CA VAL A 5 -2.83 5.07 11.81
C VAL A 5 -1.41 5.60 11.70
N VAL A 6 -0.45 4.67 11.69
CA VAL A 6 0.98 4.97 11.57
C VAL A 6 1.36 5.00 10.08
N GLY A 7 1.85 6.15 9.61
CA GLY A 7 1.98 6.45 8.17
C GLY A 7 0.66 6.94 7.55
N GLY A 8 -0.21 7.53 8.38
CA GLY A 8 -1.55 7.94 7.97
C GLY A 8 -1.61 9.19 7.08
N ALA A 9 -0.52 9.95 6.95
CA ALA A 9 -0.44 11.08 6.05
C ALA A 9 0.04 10.71 4.63
N GLY A 10 0.44 9.44 4.41
CA GLY A 10 0.81 8.91 3.11
C GLY A 10 -0.41 8.60 2.24
N TYR A 11 -0.16 8.19 0.99
CA TYR A 11 -1.20 7.91 -0.01
C TYR A 11 -2.27 6.94 0.49
N ILE A 12 -1.92 5.68 0.81
CA ILE A 12 -2.87 4.67 1.27
C ILE A 12 -3.41 5.03 2.66
N GLY A 13 -2.54 5.53 3.54
CA GLY A 13 -2.88 5.90 4.90
C GLY A 13 -3.98 6.97 4.97
N SER A 14 -3.89 8.03 4.19
CA SER A 14 -4.87 9.13 4.19
C SER A 14 -6.25 8.70 3.69
N HIS A 15 -6.30 7.85 2.66
CA HIS A 15 -7.56 7.24 2.20
C HIS A 15 -8.15 6.33 3.29
N THR A 16 -7.31 5.53 3.97
CA THR A 16 -7.77 4.67 5.07
C THR A 16 -8.27 5.49 6.27
N VAL A 17 -7.61 6.60 6.60
CA VAL A 17 -8.08 7.55 7.64
C VAL A 17 -9.49 8.06 7.34
N ARG A 18 -9.78 8.40 6.07
CA ARG A 18 -11.12 8.84 5.66
C ARG A 18 -12.15 7.73 5.80
N GLN A 19 -11.84 6.50 5.35
CA GLN A 19 -12.77 5.37 5.44
C GLN A 19 -13.04 4.98 6.90
N LEU A 20 -12.02 4.97 7.76
CA LEU A 20 -12.19 4.73 9.20
C LEU A 20 -13.11 5.77 9.85
N ARG A 21 -12.96 7.05 9.50
CA ARG A 21 -13.85 8.10 10.01
C ARG A 21 -15.27 7.97 9.48
N ALA A 22 -15.44 7.60 8.21
CA ALA A 22 -16.74 7.32 7.61
C ALA A 22 -17.44 6.12 8.28
N ALA A 23 -16.66 5.12 8.74
CA ALA A 23 -17.15 4.00 9.55
C ALA A 23 -17.43 4.35 11.01
N GLY A 24 -17.26 5.62 11.43
CA GLY A 24 -17.58 6.10 12.77
C GLY A 24 -16.45 5.90 13.81
N HIS A 25 -15.22 5.66 13.36
CA HIS A 25 -14.06 5.57 14.26
C HIS A 25 -13.44 6.95 14.51
N THR A 26 -12.84 7.12 15.69
CA THR A 26 -11.96 8.24 15.98
C THR A 26 -10.54 7.84 15.59
N VAL A 27 -9.82 8.73 14.89
CA VAL A 27 -8.50 8.41 14.34
C VAL A 27 -7.48 9.45 14.79
N THR A 28 -6.35 8.98 15.33
CA THR A 28 -5.11 9.74 15.51
C THR A 28 -4.09 9.22 14.50
N VAL A 29 -3.44 10.10 13.77
CA VAL A 29 -2.37 9.77 12.82
C VAL A 29 -1.02 9.96 13.49
N LEU A 30 -0.10 9.02 13.28
CA LEU A 30 1.33 9.16 13.58
C LEU A 30 2.10 9.11 12.27
N ASP A 31 2.83 10.17 11.95
CA ASP A 31 3.58 10.27 10.70
C ASP A 31 4.79 11.19 10.90
N ASN A 32 5.92 10.93 10.22
CA ASN A 32 7.08 11.83 10.26
C ASN A 32 7.08 12.85 9.11
N LEU A 33 6.08 12.79 8.22
CA LEU A 33 5.90 13.66 7.06
C LEU A 33 7.07 13.63 6.06
N SER A 34 7.85 12.56 6.03
CA SER A 34 8.98 12.43 5.09
C SER A 34 8.52 12.20 3.64
N SER A 35 7.33 11.63 3.46
CA SER A 35 6.67 11.42 2.17
C SER A 35 5.15 11.56 2.24
N GLY A 36 4.62 11.80 3.43
CA GLY A 36 3.21 12.07 3.65
C GLY A 36 2.93 13.57 3.71
N HIS A 37 1.67 13.94 3.48
CA HIS A 37 1.21 15.32 3.40
C HIS A 37 0.16 15.59 4.48
N ARG A 38 0.34 16.65 5.27
CA ARG A 38 -0.65 17.07 6.28
C ARG A 38 -2.00 17.40 5.62
N GLU A 39 -1.94 17.96 4.43
CA GLU A 39 -3.07 18.36 3.59
C GLU A 39 -3.93 17.19 3.13
N ALA A 40 -3.38 15.98 3.11
CA ALA A 40 -4.12 14.75 2.80
C ALA A 40 -5.05 14.31 3.94
N LEU A 41 -4.87 14.84 5.15
CA LEU A 41 -5.67 14.45 6.31
C LEU A 41 -6.98 15.24 6.39
N PRO A 42 -8.11 14.58 6.72
CA PRO A 42 -9.37 15.26 6.97
C PRO A 42 -9.26 16.27 8.13
N GLU A 43 -10.02 17.36 8.04
CA GLU A 43 -10.10 18.33 9.13
C GLU A 43 -10.50 17.67 10.46
N GLY A 44 -9.86 18.10 11.55
CA GLY A 44 -10.10 17.59 12.90
C GLY A 44 -9.47 16.23 13.20
N VAL A 45 -8.66 15.66 12.30
CA VAL A 45 -7.81 14.50 12.61
C VAL A 45 -6.57 14.97 13.36
N GLU A 46 -6.34 14.38 14.54
CA GLU A 46 -5.13 14.62 15.31
C GLU A 46 -3.92 14.01 14.58
N LEU A 47 -2.86 14.82 14.38
CA LEU A 47 -1.60 14.37 13.82
C LEU A 47 -0.48 14.51 14.85
N ILE A 48 0.12 13.39 15.23
CA ILE A 48 1.34 13.31 16.02
C ILE A 48 2.52 13.17 15.06
N VAL A 49 3.37 14.19 15.01
CA VAL A 49 4.59 14.13 14.16
C VAL A 49 5.69 13.42 14.94
N ALA A 50 5.99 12.17 14.55
CA ALA A 50 7.01 11.34 15.19
C ALA A 50 7.60 10.33 14.20
N ASP A 51 8.85 9.91 14.45
CA ASP A 51 9.57 8.94 13.62
C ASP A 51 9.54 7.55 14.28
N LEU A 52 9.43 6.48 13.48
CA LEU A 52 9.51 5.08 13.95
C LEU A 52 10.86 4.76 14.59
N LEU A 53 11.89 5.52 14.28
CA LEU A 53 13.23 5.35 14.84
C LEU A 53 13.41 6.06 16.20
N ASP A 54 12.36 6.70 16.72
CA ASP A 54 12.33 7.28 18.07
C ASP A 54 11.41 6.47 19.00
N PRO A 55 11.90 5.46 19.72
CA PRO A 55 11.10 4.64 20.63
C PRO A 55 10.41 5.44 21.76
N ALA A 56 11.02 6.53 22.21
CA ALA A 56 10.45 7.36 23.26
C ALA A 56 9.22 8.14 22.76
N ALA A 57 9.32 8.71 21.54
CA ALA A 57 8.19 9.40 20.89
C ALA A 57 7.05 8.42 20.59
N LEU A 58 7.33 7.20 20.11
CA LEU A 58 6.31 6.17 19.87
C LEU A 58 5.55 5.82 21.16
N LYS A 59 6.28 5.59 22.25
CA LYS A 59 5.67 5.27 23.53
C LYS A 59 4.81 6.44 24.07
N ALA A 60 5.31 7.66 23.95
CA ALA A 60 4.56 8.87 24.34
C ALA A 60 3.27 9.02 23.51
N ALA A 61 3.33 8.79 22.20
CA ALA A 61 2.19 8.85 21.29
C ALA A 61 1.11 7.81 21.67
N LEU A 62 1.51 6.56 21.92
CA LEU A 62 0.59 5.50 22.32
C LEU A 62 -0.07 5.77 23.68
N LEU A 63 0.67 6.31 24.64
CA LEU A 63 0.14 6.68 25.95
C LEU A 63 -0.80 7.88 25.91
N SER A 64 -0.52 8.86 25.03
CA SER A 64 -1.36 10.06 24.82
C SER A 64 -2.66 9.71 24.11
N ALA A 65 -2.56 9.10 22.91
CA ALA A 65 -3.71 8.78 22.06
C ALA A 65 -4.56 7.62 22.61
N ARG A 66 -3.96 6.73 23.40
CA ARG A 66 -4.61 5.53 23.99
C ARG A 66 -5.45 4.74 22.99
N PRO A 67 -4.92 4.38 21.81
CA PRO A 67 -5.70 3.70 20.78
C PRO A 67 -6.16 2.31 21.23
N ASP A 68 -7.28 1.85 20.67
CA ASP A 68 -7.80 0.49 20.83
C ASP A 68 -7.08 -0.48 19.87
N ALA A 69 -6.60 0.03 18.73
CA ALA A 69 -5.82 -0.75 17.76
C ALA A 69 -4.96 0.18 16.87
N VAL A 70 -3.99 -0.42 16.18
CA VAL A 70 -3.04 0.27 15.29
C VAL A 70 -3.14 -0.30 13.87
N ILE A 71 -3.12 0.58 12.87
CA ILE A 71 -2.86 0.21 11.48
C ILE A 71 -1.50 0.78 11.08
N HIS A 72 -0.60 -0.06 10.58
CA HIS A 72 0.79 0.30 10.30
C HIS A 72 1.09 0.31 8.81
N PHE A 73 1.14 1.51 8.21
CA PHE A 73 1.53 1.76 6.82
C PHE A 73 2.97 2.23 6.67
N ALA A 74 3.49 2.97 7.65
CA ALA A 74 4.76 3.70 7.51
C ALA A 74 5.92 2.79 7.08
N ALA A 75 6.44 3.03 5.89
CA ALA A 75 7.56 2.31 5.30
C ALA A 75 8.15 3.08 4.11
N LEU A 76 9.41 2.82 3.79
CA LEU A 76 9.98 3.12 2.48
C LEU A 76 9.53 2.03 1.49
N ILE A 77 9.07 2.42 0.29
CA ILE A 77 8.33 1.53 -0.63
C ILE A 77 9.00 1.30 -1.99
N GLU A 78 10.02 2.07 -2.34
CA GLU A 78 10.62 2.03 -3.66
C GLU A 78 11.56 0.84 -3.84
N VAL A 79 11.13 -0.14 -4.65
CA VAL A 79 11.89 -1.37 -4.94
C VAL A 79 13.28 -1.04 -5.49
N GLY A 80 13.37 -0.15 -6.49
CA GLY A 80 14.64 0.22 -7.11
C GLY A 80 15.61 0.92 -6.17
N GLU A 81 15.14 1.80 -5.28
CA GLU A 81 15.97 2.43 -4.25
C GLU A 81 16.42 1.40 -3.21
N SER A 82 15.56 0.48 -2.83
CA SER A 82 15.88 -0.54 -1.83
C SER A 82 17.10 -1.37 -2.21
N MET A 83 17.29 -1.63 -3.50
CA MET A 83 18.44 -2.38 -4.00
C MET A 83 19.76 -1.57 -3.98
N ARG A 84 19.66 -0.24 -4.03
CA ARG A 84 20.84 0.66 -3.96
C ARG A 84 21.17 1.10 -2.54
N SER A 85 20.18 1.14 -1.65
CA SER A 85 20.32 1.63 -0.28
C SER A 85 19.72 0.67 0.75
N PRO A 86 20.14 -0.61 0.80
CA PRO A 86 19.49 -1.64 1.63
C PRO A 86 19.50 -1.30 3.12
N GLY A 87 20.58 -0.71 3.64
CA GLY A 87 20.66 -0.32 5.05
C GLY A 87 19.58 0.65 5.48
N ARG A 88 19.24 1.63 4.64
CA ARG A 88 18.16 2.58 4.89
C ARG A 88 16.81 1.87 5.00
N TYR A 89 16.54 0.88 4.12
CA TYR A 89 15.29 0.10 4.14
C TYR A 89 15.17 -0.79 5.36
N TYR A 90 16.24 -1.51 5.74
CA TYR A 90 16.21 -2.32 6.96
C TYR A 90 16.06 -1.45 8.22
N GLN A 91 16.79 -0.35 8.29
CA GLN A 91 16.66 0.55 9.43
C GLN A 91 15.25 1.13 9.55
N ASN A 92 14.69 1.69 8.47
CA ASN A 92 13.36 2.29 8.52
C ASN A 92 12.27 1.24 8.68
N ASN A 93 12.23 0.24 7.80
CA ASN A 93 11.10 -0.69 7.73
C ASN A 93 11.16 -1.74 8.84
N VAL A 94 12.34 -2.33 9.11
CA VAL A 94 12.46 -3.42 10.09
C VAL A 94 12.67 -2.87 11.49
N THR A 95 13.69 -2.04 11.72
CA THR A 95 13.95 -1.49 13.05
C THR A 95 12.83 -0.57 13.50
N GLY A 96 12.29 0.27 12.60
CA GLY A 96 11.15 1.13 12.92
C GLY A 96 9.90 0.34 13.30
N SER A 97 9.56 -0.73 12.58
CA SER A 97 8.42 -1.58 12.93
C SER A 97 8.65 -2.33 14.25
N LEU A 98 9.88 -2.83 14.49
CA LEU A 98 10.24 -3.47 15.76
C LEU A 98 10.05 -2.50 16.94
N ASN A 99 10.50 -1.26 16.82
CA ASN A 99 10.31 -0.22 17.84
C ASN A 99 8.82 0.03 18.12
N LEU A 100 7.98 0.09 17.07
CA LEU A 100 6.54 0.26 17.22
C LEU A 100 5.91 -0.92 17.99
N PHE A 101 6.22 -2.16 17.60
CA PHE A 101 5.65 -3.34 18.27
C PHE A 101 6.12 -3.47 19.71
N GLN A 102 7.38 -3.16 19.99
CA GLN A 102 7.90 -3.10 21.35
C GLN A 102 7.16 -2.06 22.18
N ALA A 103 6.98 -0.85 21.67
CA ALA A 103 6.22 0.20 22.35
C ALA A 103 4.76 -0.21 22.60
N ILE A 104 4.11 -0.91 21.66
CA ILE A 104 2.74 -1.44 21.82
C ILE A 104 2.69 -2.47 22.96
N VAL A 105 3.61 -3.43 23.00
CA VAL A 105 3.64 -4.47 24.04
C VAL A 105 3.94 -3.87 25.42
N GLU A 106 4.83 -2.89 25.49
CA GLU A 106 5.17 -2.20 26.75
C GLU A 106 4.06 -1.29 27.28
N THR A 107 3.13 -0.85 26.43
CA THR A 107 2.03 0.02 26.84
C THR A 107 0.72 -0.72 27.08
N ARG A 108 0.09 -1.30 26.07
CA ARG A 108 -1.27 -1.85 26.17
C ARG A 108 -1.53 -3.19 25.49
N LYS A 109 -0.62 -3.74 24.67
CA LYS A 109 -0.83 -4.96 23.85
C LYS A 109 -2.11 -4.88 23.01
N ILE A 110 -2.23 -3.85 22.18
CA ILE A 110 -3.39 -3.61 21.33
C ILE A 110 -3.20 -4.27 19.95
N PRO A 111 -4.30 -4.66 19.27
CA PRO A 111 -4.26 -5.27 17.94
C PRO A 111 -3.53 -4.42 16.89
N VAL A 112 -2.86 -5.08 15.92
CA VAL A 112 -2.11 -4.45 14.85
C VAL A 112 -2.52 -5.01 13.49
N VAL A 113 -2.97 -4.16 12.57
CA VAL A 113 -3.03 -4.50 11.14
C VAL A 113 -1.77 -3.98 10.46
N PHE A 114 -1.03 -4.87 9.83
CA PHE A 114 0.21 -4.53 9.12
C PHE A 114 0.02 -4.53 7.61
N SER A 115 0.37 -3.43 7.00
CA SER A 115 0.42 -3.26 5.55
C SER A 115 1.68 -3.89 4.99
N SER A 116 1.55 -5.11 4.44
CA SER A 116 2.59 -5.84 3.74
C SER A 116 2.46 -5.68 2.22
N THR A 117 3.01 -6.59 1.43
CA THR A 117 3.13 -6.46 -0.02
C THR A 117 3.18 -7.80 -0.71
N ALA A 118 2.71 -7.88 -1.97
CA ALA A 118 2.94 -9.02 -2.86
C ALA A 118 4.44 -9.28 -3.15
N ALA A 119 5.31 -8.29 -2.96
CA ALA A 119 6.77 -8.46 -3.17
C ALA A 119 7.42 -9.51 -2.24
N VAL A 120 6.73 -9.95 -1.19
CA VAL A 120 7.18 -11.05 -0.32
C VAL A 120 7.22 -12.40 -1.06
N TYR A 121 6.43 -12.56 -2.11
CA TYR A 121 6.37 -13.82 -2.89
C TYR A 121 7.53 -13.95 -3.89
N GLY A 122 8.07 -12.82 -4.39
CA GLY A 122 9.05 -12.82 -5.47
C GLY A 122 8.49 -13.40 -6.77
N ASP A 123 9.25 -14.29 -7.40
CA ASP A 123 8.79 -15.06 -8.57
C ASP A 123 7.89 -16.22 -8.12
N ALA A 124 6.59 -16.01 -8.15
CA ALA A 124 5.62 -17.00 -7.72
C ALA A 124 5.52 -18.15 -8.74
N GLU A 125 5.43 -19.38 -8.23
CA GLU A 125 5.33 -20.62 -9.06
C GLU A 125 3.94 -20.78 -9.69
N SER A 126 2.92 -20.14 -9.12
CA SER A 126 1.53 -20.17 -9.60
C SER A 126 0.86 -18.79 -9.54
N VAL A 127 -0.03 -18.55 -10.48
CA VAL A 127 -0.85 -17.34 -10.57
C VAL A 127 -2.29 -17.77 -10.88
N PRO A 128 -3.31 -17.31 -10.11
CA PRO A 128 -3.25 -16.39 -8.96
C PRO A 128 -2.44 -16.93 -7.77
N ILE A 129 -1.85 -16.00 -6.97
CA ILE A 129 -0.92 -16.33 -5.88
C ILE A 129 -1.72 -16.47 -4.58
N PRO A 130 -1.77 -17.66 -3.96
CA PRO A 130 -2.44 -17.86 -2.67
C PRO A 130 -1.54 -17.41 -1.49
N GLU A 131 -2.13 -17.20 -0.31
CA GLU A 131 -1.41 -16.71 0.88
C GLU A 131 -0.37 -17.71 1.40
N ASP A 132 -0.52 -18.99 1.16
CA ASP A 132 0.43 -20.06 1.56
C ASP A 132 1.59 -20.23 0.59
N ALA A 133 1.56 -19.58 -0.60
CA ALA A 133 2.67 -19.59 -1.55
C ALA A 133 4.02 -19.28 -0.85
N PRO A 134 5.13 -19.90 -1.28
CA PRO A 134 6.45 -19.66 -0.71
C PRO A 134 6.83 -18.18 -0.75
N LYS A 135 7.42 -17.68 0.35
CA LYS A 135 7.92 -16.30 0.45
C LYS A 135 9.39 -16.28 0.07
N ARG A 136 9.66 -15.80 -1.15
CA ARG A 136 11.01 -15.74 -1.75
C ARG A 136 11.26 -14.35 -2.35
N PRO A 137 11.24 -13.29 -1.51
CA PRO A 137 11.39 -11.93 -2.01
C PRO A 137 12.69 -11.75 -2.80
N THR A 138 12.64 -11.00 -3.90
CA THR A 138 13.77 -10.73 -4.80
C THR A 138 14.36 -9.33 -4.63
N SER A 139 13.77 -8.53 -3.74
CA SER A 139 14.22 -7.17 -3.45
C SER A 139 14.39 -6.92 -1.95
N THR A 140 15.24 -5.96 -1.60
CA THR A 140 15.41 -5.54 -0.19
C THR A 140 14.12 -5.03 0.42
N TYR A 141 13.28 -4.34 -0.36
CA TYR A 141 11.94 -3.95 0.07
C TYR A 141 11.10 -5.17 0.45
N GLY A 142 10.98 -6.15 -0.45
CA GLY A 142 10.23 -7.39 -0.18
C GLY A 142 10.79 -8.16 1.02
N HIS A 143 12.11 -8.27 1.14
CA HIS A 143 12.77 -8.86 2.32
C HIS A 143 12.41 -8.11 3.60
N SER A 144 12.48 -6.77 3.60
CA SER A 144 12.15 -5.97 4.78
C SER A 144 10.71 -6.18 5.25
N LYS A 145 9.75 -6.24 4.32
CA LYS A 145 8.34 -6.49 4.64
C LYS A 145 8.13 -7.92 5.17
N TRP A 146 8.77 -8.92 4.55
CA TRP A 146 8.70 -10.31 5.03
C TRP A 146 9.31 -10.47 6.44
N MET A 147 10.42 -9.82 6.73
CA MET A 147 11.00 -9.80 8.09
C MET A 147 10.03 -9.22 9.12
N VAL A 148 9.31 -8.16 8.78
CA VAL A 148 8.32 -7.56 9.69
C VAL A 148 7.14 -8.50 9.95
N GLU A 149 6.68 -9.26 8.95
CA GLU A 149 5.65 -10.29 9.15
C GLU A 149 6.12 -11.37 10.14
N GLN A 150 7.38 -11.81 10.03
CA GLN A 150 7.97 -12.78 10.96
C GLN A 150 8.10 -12.21 12.37
N ILE A 151 8.56 -10.97 12.51
CA ILE A 151 8.63 -10.27 13.81
C ILE A 151 7.24 -10.19 14.45
N LEU A 152 6.21 -9.83 13.70
CA LEU A 152 4.82 -9.80 14.21
C LEU A 152 4.37 -11.18 14.69
N HIS A 153 4.67 -12.24 13.92
CA HIS A 153 4.39 -13.61 14.33
C HIS A 153 5.05 -13.94 15.68
N ASP A 154 6.33 -13.64 15.84
CA ASP A 154 7.08 -13.90 17.08
C ASP A 154 6.52 -13.08 18.25
N PHE A 155 6.11 -11.83 18.03
CA PHE A 155 5.43 -11.02 19.03
C PHE A 155 4.03 -11.58 19.39
N GLY A 156 3.33 -12.14 18.42
CA GLY A 156 2.08 -12.88 18.64
C GLY A 156 2.30 -14.08 19.55
N VAL A 157 3.31 -14.90 19.28
CA VAL A 157 3.64 -16.09 20.07
C VAL A 157 4.15 -15.72 21.48
N ALA A 158 5.11 -14.79 21.56
CA ALA A 158 5.79 -14.47 22.81
C ALA A 158 4.93 -13.62 23.76
N HIS A 159 4.13 -12.70 23.22
CA HIS A 159 3.44 -11.69 24.01
C HIS A 159 1.91 -11.74 23.87
N GLY A 160 1.37 -12.59 22.99
CA GLY A 160 -0.06 -12.62 22.69
C GLY A 160 -0.54 -11.36 21.99
N LEU A 161 0.32 -10.71 21.18
CA LEU A 161 -0.05 -9.54 20.38
C LEU A 161 -0.98 -9.96 19.25
N PRO A 162 -2.24 -9.52 19.21
CA PRO A 162 -3.12 -9.83 18.09
C PRO A 162 -2.66 -9.05 16.84
N TYR A 163 -2.60 -9.74 15.69
CA TYR A 163 -2.19 -9.07 14.45
C TYR A 163 -2.84 -9.69 13.22
N THR A 164 -2.99 -8.88 12.18
CA THR A 164 -3.39 -9.30 10.83
C THR A 164 -2.49 -8.63 9.80
N VAL A 165 -2.15 -9.36 8.74
CA VAL A 165 -1.29 -8.88 7.65
C VAL A 165 -2.11 -8.75 6.38
N LEU A 166 -2.02 -7.62 5.69
CA LEU A 166 -2.57 -7.43 4.35
C LEU A 166 -1.45 -7.34 3.33
N ARG A 167 -1.39 -8.31 2.40
CA ARG A 167 -0.43 -8.33 1.28
C ARG A 167 -1.15 -7.86 0.03
N TYR A 168 -1.02 -6.57 -0.27
CA TYR A 168 -1.66 -6.00 -1.44
C TYR A 168 -0.71 -5.94 -2.64
N PHE A 169 -1.33 -5.87 -3.81
CA PHE A 169 -0.66 -5.83 -5.11
C PHE A 169 -0.48 -4.38 -5.56
N ASN A 170 -0.74 -4.03 -6.81
CA ASN A 170 -0.51 -2.67 -7.27
C ASN A 170 -1.68 -1.75 -6.87
N VAL A 171 -1.40 -0.77 -6.03
CA VAL A 171 -2.41 0.20 -5.58
C VAL A 171 -2.46 1.38 -6.54
N CYS A 172 -3.66 1.86 -6.85
CA CYS A 172 -3.87 2.96 -7.77
C CYS A 172 -5.21 3.65 -7.54
N GLY A 173 -5.47 4.74 -8.24
CA GLY A 173 -6.69 5.52 -8.10
C GLY A 173 -6.55 6.68 -7.13
N ALA A 174 -7.63 7.39 -6.91
CA ALA A 174 -7.72 8.54 -6.02
C ALA A 174 -9.13 8.66 -5.44
N ALA A 175 -9.33 9.55 -4.48
CA ALA A 175 -10.67 9.86 -3.98
C ALA A 175 -11.54 10.45 -5.11
N PRO A 176 -12.80 9.98 -5.30
CA PRO A 176 -13.67 10.47 -6.36
C PRO A 176 -14.04 11.96 -6.25
N ASP A 177 -13.89 12.54 -5.06
CA ASP A 177 -14.06 13.98 -4.82
C ASP A 177 -12.83 14.83 -5.21
N HIS A 178 -11.79 14.20 -5.74
CA HIS A 178 -10.53 14.81 -6.20
C HIS A 178 -9.76 15.56 -5.10
N THR A 179 -10.00 15.27 -3.84
CA THR A 179 -9.38 16.00 -2.72
C THR A 179 -8.08 15.37 -2.24
N ILE A 180 -7.91 14.05 -2.45
CA ILE A 180 -6.68 13.31 -2.17
C ILE A 180 -6.39 12.27 -3.25
N GLY A 181 -5.11 12.05 -3.52
CA GLY A 181 -4.61 11.07 -4.47
C GLY A 181 -3.15 10.73 -4.23
N GLU A 182 -2.53 10.10 -5.19
CA GLU A 182 -1.14 9.68 -5.09
C GLU A 182 -0.19 10.87 -5.31
N ASP A 183 0.64 11.15 -4.32
CA ASP A 183 1.69 12.17 -4.39
C ASP A 183 2.93 11.71 -3.61
N HIS A 184 3.81 10.98 -4.28
CA HIS A 184 5.09 10.55 -3.74
C HIS A 184 6.22 11.49 -4.20
N PRO A 185 7.26 11.72 -3.38
CA PRO A 185 8.43 12.51 -3.81
C PRO A 185 9.07 11.96 -5.08
N ASN A 186 9.18 10.63 -5.19
CA ASN A 186 9.70 9.95 -6.36
C ASN A 186 8.55 9.21 -7.07
N LYS A 187 8.27 9.62 -8.30
CA LYS A 187 7.21 9.05 -9.14
C LYS A 187 7.73 7.78 -9.81
N THR A 188 7.15 6.63 -9.47
CA THR A 188 7.61 5.32 -9.98
C THR A 188 6.50 4.39 -10.44
N HIS A 189 5.26 4.67 -10.07
CA HIS A 189 4.12 3.81 -10.39
C HIS A 189 3.62 4.03 -11.82
N LEU A 190 3.24 2.95 -12.51
CA LEU A 190 2.92 2.96 -13.94
C LEU A 190 1.81 3.95 -14.29
N ILE A 191 0.69 3.92 -13.57
CA ILE A 191 -0.46 4.79 -13.86
C ILE A 191 -0.08 6.25 -13.60
N GLU A 192 0.55 6.57 -12.48
CA GLU A 192 1.03 7.91 -12.16
C GLU A 192 1.96 8.45 -13.27
N LEU A 193 2.97 7.67 -13.69
CA LEU A 193 3.88 8.07 -14.75
C LEU A 193 3.17 8.30 -16.10
N ALA A 194 2.17 7.48 -16.41
CA ALA A 194 1.36 7.64 -17.63
C ALA A 194 0.53 8.93 -17.58
N LEU A 195 -0.08 9.24 -16.44
CA LEU A 195 -0.86 10.46 -16.24
C LEU A 195 0.02 11.72 -16.28
N LEU A 196 1.22 11.69 -15.69
CA LEU A 196 2.20 12.78 -15.80
C LEU A 196 2.66 12.98 -17.25
N THR A 197 2.76 11.89 -18.04
CA THR A 197 3.02 11.99 -19.48
C THR A 197 1.84 12.64 -20.21
N ALA A 198 0.61 12.29 -19.85
CA ALA A 198 -0.59 12.92 -20.40
C ALA A 198 -0.67 14.42 -20.09
N LEU A 199 -0.21 14.84 -18.93
CA LEU A 199 -0.11 16.26 -18.52
C LEU A 199 1.05 17.00 -19.19
N GLY A 200 1.92 16.32 -19.96
CA GLY A 200 3.08 16.92 -20.61
C GLY A 200 4.28 17.15 -19.67
N GLN A 201 4.24 16.62 -18.47
CA GLN A 201 5.36 16.69 -17.50
C GLN A 201 6.44 15.64 -17.78
N ARG A 202 6.15 14.68 -18.66
CA ARG A 202 7.09 13.69 -19.19
C ARG A 202 6.92 13.59 -20.70
N GLU A 203 8.02 13.38 -21.40
CA GLU A 203 8.02 13.31 -22.86
C GLU A 203 7.31 12.05 -23.37
N LYS A 204 7.58 10.91 -22.73
CA LYS A 204 7.12 9.59 -23.18
C LYS A 204 7.04 8.57 -22.04
N MET A 205 6.27 7.50 -22.27
CA MET A 205 6.23 6.30 -21.45
C MET A 205 7.19 5.24 -21.98
N PHE A 206 7.87 4.52 -21.06
CA PHE A 206 8.65 3.34 -21.39
C PHE A 206 7.87 2.07 -21.07
N VAL A 207 7.74 1.18 -22.07
CA VAL A 207 7.24 -0.18 -21.91
C VAL A 207 8.43 -1.11 -21.73
N HIS A 208 8.70 -1.51 -20.48
CA HIS A 208 9.86 -2.31 -20.13
C HIS A 208 9.61 -3.81 -20.33
N GLY A 209 10.24 -4.37 -21.40
CA GLY A 209 10.06 -5.75 -21.83
C GLY A 209 8.75 -5.98 -22.59
N THR A 210 8.89 -6.53 -23.80
CA THR A 210 7.77 -6.85 -24.69
C THR A 210 7.81 -8.30 -25.13
N ASP A 211 8.62 -9.12 -24.45
CA ASP A 211 8.93 -10.51 -24.76
C ASP A 211 8.66 -11.46 -23.57
N TYR A 212 7.87 -11.01 -22.58
CA TYR A 212 7.45 -11.86 -21.47
C TYR A 212 6.47 -12.95 -21.94
N PRO A 213 6.41 -14.14 -21.28
CA PRO A 213 5.45 -15.20 -21.61
C PRO A 213 4.03 -14.83 -21.09
N THR A 214 3.49 -13.75 -21.60
CA THR A 214 2.18 -13.16 -21.31
C THR A 214 1.42 -12.92 -22.61
N PRO A 215 0.10 -12.69 -22.61
CA PRO A 215 -0.70 -12.59 -23.84
C PRO A 215 -0.23 -11.52 -24.82
N ASP A 216 0.31 -10.39 -24.37
CA ASP A 216 0.79 -9.29 -25.22
C ASP A 216 2.28 -9.01 -25.09
N GLY A 217 3.00 -9.88 -24.38
CA GLY A 217 4.44 -9.80 -24.17
C GLY A 217 4.86 -8.84 -23.06
N THR A 218 3.94 -8.10 -22.41
CA THR A 218 4.26 -7.18 -21.32
C THR A 218 3.86 -7.77 -19.95
N CYS A 219 4.45 -7.25 -18.86
CA CYS A 219 4.13 -7.72 -17.50
C CYS A 219 2.64 -7.55 -17.18
N VAL A 220 2.10 -8.52 -16.43
CA VAL A 220 0.73 -8.50 -15.93
C VAL A 220 0.73 -8.22 -14.42
N ARG A 221 -0.10 -7.27 -13.98
CA ARG A 221 -0.23 -6.89 -12.56
C ARG A 221 -1.69 -6.80 -12.16
N ASP A 222 -1.98 -7.17 -10.92
CA ASP A 222 -3.27 -6.95 -10.26
C ASP A 222 -3.31 -5.53 -9.71
N TYR A 223 -4.31 -4.76 -10.09
CA TYR A 223 -4.48 -3.37 -9.69
C TYR A 223 -5.70 -3.25 -8.77
N VAL A 224 -5.47 -2.87 -7.53
CA VAL A 224 -6.52 -2.60 -6.55
C VAL A 224 -6.68 -1.10 -6.36
N HIS A 225 -7.94 -0.63 -6.38
CA HIS A 225 -8.23 0.78 -6.12
C HIS A 225 -7.91 1.13 -4.66
N VAL A 226 -7.33 2.30 -4.43
CA VAL A 226 -6.91 2.75 -3.09
C VAL A 226 -8.04 2.78 -2.07
N LEU A 227 -9.29 3.07 -2.51
CA LEU A 227 -10.45 3.04 -1.63
C LEU A 227 -10.86 1.60 -1.26
N ASP A 228 -10.82 0.66 -2.21
CA ASP A 228 -11.10 -0.75 -1.92
C ASP A 228 -10.02 -1.31 -0.96
N LEU A 229 -8.76 -0.93 -1.15
CA LEU A 229 -7.71 -1.29 -0.21
C LEU A 229 -7.94 -0.65 1.18
N ALA A 230 -8.39 0.59 1.24
CA ALA A 230 -8.75 1.24 2.50
C ALA A 230 -9.90 0.50 3.20
N ASP A 231 -10.94 0.09 2.46
CA ASP A 231 -12.04 -0.72 2.97
C ASP A 231 -11.53 -2.08 3.49
N ALA A 232 -10.59 -2.74 2.80
CA ALA A 232 -9.96 -3.96 3.28
C ALA A 232 -9.25 -3.78 4.65
N HIS A 233 -8.62 -2.62 4.87
CA HIS A 233 -8.01 -2.29 6.17
C HIS A 233 -9.07 -2.05 7.26
N VAL A 234 -10.19 -1.41 6.92
CA VAL A 234 -11.32 -1.24 7.86
C VAL A 234 -11.88 -2.60 8.27
N LEU A 235 -12.17 -3.48 7.30
CA LEU A 235 -12.67 -4.83 7.57
C LEU A 235 -11.68 -5.63 8.43
N ALA A 236 -10.38 -5.56 8.10
CA ALA A 236 -9.35 -6.29 8.83
C ALA A 236 -9.22 -5.82 10.30
N ILE A 237 -9.24 -4.51 10.56
CA ILE A 237 -9.11 -4.00 11.93
C ILE A 237 -10.36 -4.28 12.76
N GLU A 238 -11.55 -4.18 12.17
CA GLU A 238 -12.81 -4.50 12.85
C GLU A 238 -12.91 -5.98 13.21
N ALA A 239 -12.57 -6.88 12.27
CA ALA A 239 -12.52 -8.31 12.51
C ALA A 239 -11.49 -8.68 13.59
N LEU A 240 -10.29 -8.07 13.54
CA LEU A 240 -9.22 -8.33 14.50
C LEU A 240 -9.60 -7.88 15.91
N VAL A 241 -10.18 -6.69 16.08
CA VAL A 241 -10.67 -6.21 17.38
C VAL A 241 -11.86 -7.02 17.86
N GLY A 242 -12.70 -7.52 16.97
CA GLY A 242 -13.80 -8.44 17.26
C GLY A 242 -13.35 -9.85 17.70
N GLY A 243 -12.03 -10.12 17.73
CA GLY A 243 -11.45 -11.41 18.15
C GLY A 243 -11.29 -12.43 17.02
N GLY A 244 -11.59 -12.05 15.77
CA GLY A 244 -11.30 -12.83 14.57
C GLY A 244 -9.98 -12.41 13.90
N ALA A 245 -9.59 -13.11 12.83
CA ALA A 245 -8.49 -12.77 11.92
C ALA A 245 -7.08 -12.66 12.55
N SER A 246 -6.90 -12.98 13.84
CA SER A 246 -5.59 -12.90 14.50
C SER A 246 -4.63 -13.98 13.99
N GLY A 247 -3.38 -13.55 13.70
CA GLY A 247 -2.35 -14.42 13.16
C GLY A 247 -2.54 -14.74 11.67
N GLN A 248 -3.44 -14.05 10.97
CA GLN A 248 -3.77 -14.30 9.57
C GLN A 248 -3.07 -13.32 8.64
N ALA A 249 -2.79 -13.80 7.43
CA ALA A 249 -2.40 -12.97 6.30
C ALA A 249 -3.46 -13.08 5.20
N TYR A 250 -3.76 -11.97 4.52
CA TYR A 250 -4.70 -11.90 3.42
C TYR A 250 -4.08 -11.21 2.22
N ASN A 251 -4.26 -11.79 1.05
CA ASN A 251 -3.97 -11.13 -0.21
C ASN A 251 -5.10 -10.15 -0.56
N VAL A 252 -4.75 -8.94 -0.98
CA VAL A 252 -5.71 -7.92 -1.40
C VAL A 252 -5.43 -7.53 -2.84
N GLY A 253 -6.35 -7.89 -3.72
CA GLY A 253 -6.32 -7.62 -5.16
C GLY A 253 -7.66 -7.96 -5.77
N LEU A 254 -7.78 -7.86 -7.10
CA LEU A 254 -8.99 -8.17 -7.84
C LEU A 254 -9.10 -9.66 -8.23
N GLY A 255 -8.00 -10.43 -8.15
CA GLY A 255 -7.97 -11.82 -8.61
C GLY A 255 -7.77 -11.96 -10.11
N HIS A 256 -7.62 -10.86 -10.83
CA HIS A 256 -7.23 -10.82 -12.23
C HIS A 256 -6.25 -9.68 -12.48
N GLY A 257 -5.45 -9.81 -13.52
CA GLY A 257 -4.40 -8.86 -13.82
C GLY A 257 -4.61 -8.14 -15.14
N PHE A 258 -3.98 -6.97 -15.25
CA PHE A 258 -3.90 -6.19 -16.47
C PHE A 258 -2.45 -6.07 -16.92
N SER A 259 -2.22 -6.16 -18.23
CA SER A 259 -0.91 -5.96 -18.81
C SER A 259 -0.52 -4.48 -18.83
N VAL A 260 0.79 -4.19 -18.99
CA VAL A 260 1.24 -2.81 -19.13
C VAL A 260 0.57 -2.13 -20.33
N ARG A 261 0.38 -2.83 -21.46
CA ARG A 261 -0.30 -2.28 -22.64
C ARG A 261 -1.76 -1.96 -22.34
N GLN A 262 -2.49 -2.86 -21.69
CA GLN A 262 -3.88 -2.61 -21.30
C GLN A 262 -4.00 -1.39 -20.37
N VAL A 263 -3.09 -1.22 -19.42
CA VAL A 263 -3.07 -0.03 -18.55
C VAL A 263 -2.87 1.25 -19.36
N LEU A 264 -1.91 1.26 -20.29
CA LEU A 264 -1.66 2.45 -21.12
C LEU A 264 -2.82 2.74 -22.08
N ASP A 265 -3.50 1.70 -22.60
CA ASP A 265 -4.68 1.87 -23.46
C ASP A 265 -5.87 2.45 -22.69
N ALA A 266 -6.07 2.01 -21.42
CA ALA A 266 -7.07 2.61 -20.54
C ALA A 266 -6.74 4.08 -20.21
N VAL A 267 -5.46 4.43 -20.01
CA VAL A 267 -5.05 5.83 -19.84
C VAL A 267 -5.35 6.64 -21.09
N ASP A 268 -5.03 6.14 -22.28
CA ASP A 268 -5.35 6.81 -23.55
C ASP A 268 -6.86 7.07 -23.70
N ALA A 269 -7.67 6.07 -23.38
CA ALA A 269 -9.13 6.19 -23.44
C ALA A 269 -9.67 7.25 -22.46
N VAL A 270 -9.22 7.23 -21.21
CA VAL A 270 -9.65 8.17 -20.16
C VAL A 270 -9.19 9.61 -20.45
N VAL A 271 -7.95 9.77 -20.90
CA VAL A 271 -7.36 11.09 -21.22
C VAL A 271 -7.89 11.64 -22.55
N GLY A 272 -8.34 10.78 -23.46
CA GLY A 272 -8.85 11.14 -24.79
C GLY A 272 -7.76 11.41 -25.83
N LYS A 273 -6.52 10.99 -25.57
CA LYS A 273 -5.40 11.11 -26.54
C LYS A 273 -4.35 10.00 -26.30
N PRO A 274 -3.70 9.49 -27.36
CA PRO A 274 -2.66 8.49 -27.20
C PRO A 274 -1.40 9.07 -26.58
N LEU A 275 -0.79 8.31 -25.68
CA LEU A 275 0.53 8.62 -25.10
C LEU A 275 1.65 8.20 -26.05
N ILE A 276 2.72 8.98 -26.11
CA ILE A 276 3.96 8.57 -26.76
C ILE A 276 4.59 7.43 -25.95
N ARG A 277 4.79 6.27 -26.60
CA ARG A 277 5.34 5.05 -25.98
C ARG A 277 6.63 4.64 -26.66
N GLU A 278 7.61 4.21 -25.88
CA GLU A 278 8.87 3.64 -26.37
C GLU A 278 9.11 2.29 -25.67
N GLU A 279 9.47 1.28 -26.45
CA GLU A 279 9.81 -0.04 -25.92
C GLU A 279 11.24 -0.05 -25.41
N GLY A 280 11.45 -0.66 -24.25
CA GLY A 280 12.74 -0.80 -23.60
C GLY A 280 13.00 -2.24 -23.12
N PRO A 281 14.22 -2.53 -22.69
CA PRO A 281 14.56 -3.85 -22.16
C PRO A 281 13.78 -4.17 -20.89
N ARG A 282 13.68 -5.46 -20.54
CA ARG A 282 13.11 -5.90 -19.27
C ARG A 282 13.84 -5.25 -18.10
N ARG A 283 13.08 -4.90 -17.05
CA ARG A 283 13.66 -4.51 -15.77
C ARG A 283 14.19 -5.77 -15.07
N PRO A 284 15.40 -5.76 -14.53
CA PRO A 284 15.89 -6.88 -13.73
C PRO A 284 14.99 -7.17 -12.52
N GLY A 285 14.59 -8.44 -12.35
CA GLY A 285 13.77 -8.86 -11.23
C GLY A 285 12.25 -8.61 -11.37
N ASP A 286 11.78 -8.13 -12.53
CA ASP A 286 10.34 -7.99 -12.78
C ASP A 286 9.74 -9.34 -13.19
N PRO A 287 8.84 -9.95 -12.39
CA PRO A 287 8.18 -11.20 -12.75
C PRO A 287 7.16 -10.97 -13.88
N PRO A 288 6.92 -11.98 -14.75
CA PRO A 288 5.96 -11.88 -15.84
C PRO A 288 4.54 -11.54 -15.37
N SER A 289 4.10 -12.12 -14.26
CA SER A 289 2.74 -11.94 -13.74
C SER A 289 2.73 -11.94 -12.21
N LEU A 290 2.01 -10.97 -11.64
CA LEU A 290 1.69 -10.91 -10.21
C LEU A 290 0.20 -10.60 -10.06
N VAL A 291 -0.58 -11.63 -9.68
CA VAL A 291 -2.04 -11.55 -9.49
C VAL A 291 -2.40 -12.23 -8.18
N ALA A 292 -3.22 -11.60 -7.36
CA ALA A 292 -3.69 -12.12 -6.08
C ALA A 292 -4.65 -13.29 -6.27
N ASP A 293 -4.65 -14.24 -5.35
CA ASP A 293 -5.86 -15.00 -5.02
C ASP A 293 -6.55 -14.31 -3.84
N PRO A 294 -7.66 -13.56 -4.03
CA PRO A 294 -8.35 -12.84 -2.97
C PRO A 294 -9.43 -13.68 -2.27
N THR A 295 -9.54 -14.97 -2.60
CA THR A 295 -10.64 -15.84 -2.12
C THR A 295 -10.76 -15.79 -0.60
N ARG A 296 -9.65 -15.76 0.10
CA ARG A 296 -9.63 -15.80 1.55
C ARG A 296 -10.17 -14.52 2.18
N ILE A 297 -9.71 -13.35 1.73
CA ILE A 297 -10.21 -12.07 2.27
C ILE A 297 -11.69 -11.88 1.93
N ASN A 298 -12.12 -12.29 0.72
CA ASN A 298 -13.52 -12.19 0.30
C ASN A 298 -14.43 -13.04 1.19
N THR A 299 -14.02 -14.28 1.49
CA THR A 299 -14.85 -15.21 2.26
C THR A 299 -14.79 -14.98 3.77
N GLU A 300 -13.65 -14.64 4.32
CA GLU A 300 -13.45 -14.51 5.77
C GLU A 300 -13.77 -13.12 6.29
N LEU A 301 -13.49 -12.06 5.51
CA LEU A 301 -13.69 -10.66 5.90
C LEU A 301 -14.82 -9.97 5.11
N GLY A 302 -15.38 -10.61 4.09
CA GLY A 302 -16.45 -10.02 3.27
C GLY A 302 -15.96 -8.89 2.38
N PHE A 303 -14.67 -8.93 1.98
CA PHE A 303 -14.12 -7.94 1.05
C PHE A 303 -14.79 -8.07 -0.32
N ASP A 304 -15.34 -6.97 -0.82
CA ASP A 304 -16.05 -6.86 -2.09
C ASP A 304 -15.60 -5.56 -2.79
N PRO A 305 -14.57 -5.62 -3.67
CA PRO A 305 -14.03 -4.44 -4.32
C PRO A 305 -15.05 -3.82 -5.28
N LYS A 306 -15.18 -2.49 -5.24
CA LYS A 306 -16.16 -1.72 -6.03
C LYS A 306 -15.58 -1.22 -7.36
N PHE A 307 -14.26 -1.02 -7.40
CA PHE A 307 -13.55 -0.59 -8.59
C PHE A 307 -12.89 -1.81 -9.25
N THR A 308 -13.60 -2.47 -10.16
CA THR A 308 -13.16 -3.72 -10.78
C THR A 308 -12.73 -3.54 -12.23
N ASP A 309 -12.97 -2.38 -12.84
CA ASP A 309 -12.54 -2.04 -14.19
C ASP A 309 -11.42 -1.01 -14.19
N LEU A 310 -10.53 -1.16 -15.17
CA LEU A 310 -9.31 -0.36 -15.24
C LEU A 310 -9.58 1.11 -15.57
N GLU A 311 -10.59 1.39 -16.41
CA GLU A 311 -10.94 2.76 -16.79
C GLU A 311 -11.49 3.55 -15.61
N GLY A 312 -12.35 2.93 -14.78
CA GLY A 312 -12.85 3.53 -13.54
C GLY A 312 -11.74 3.87 -12.56
N ILE A 313 -10.77 2.95 -12.40
CA ILE A 313 -9.59 3.16 -11.56
C ILE A 313 -8.74 4.32 -12.09
N VAL A 314 -8.37 4.29 -13.37
CA VAL A 314 -7.56 5.32 -14.04
C VAL A 314 -8.25 6.68 -14.01
N LYS A 315 -9.59 6.70 -14.18
CA LYS A 315 -10.35 7.94 -14.18
C LYS A 315 -10.23 8.71 -12.87
N THR A 316 -10.32 8.06 -11.73
CA THR A 316 -10.17 8.73 -10.42
C THR A 316 -8.78 9.33 -10.26
N ALA A 317 -7.74 8.58 -10.66
CA ALA A 317 -6.36 9.07 -10.65
C ALA A 317 -6.16 10.26 -11.60
N TRP A 318 -6.74 10.18 -12.82
CA TRP A 318 -6.68 11.28 -13.80
C TRP A 318 -7.32 12.56 -13.27
N ASP A 319 -8.51 12.45 -12.71
CA ASP A 319 -9.25 13.60 -12.19
C ASP A 319 -8.47 14.28 -11.04
N TRP A 320 -7.79 13.51 -10.17
CA TRP A 320 -6.88 14.03 -9.17
C TRP A 320 -5.69 14.75 -9.81
N HIS A 321 -4.90 14.07 -10.64
CA HIS A 321 -3.68 14.66 -11.23
C HIS A 321 -3.97 15.87 -12.12
N ARG A 322 -5.13 15.92 -12.78
CA ARG A 322 -5.55 17.07 -13.59
C ARG A 322 -5.85 18.31 -12.75
N THR A 323 -6.39 18.12 -11.55
CA THR A 323 -6.69 19.22 -10.60
C THR A 323 -5.51 19.54 -9.68
N HIS A 324 -4.58 18.61 -9.51
CA HIS A 324 -3.37 18.76 -8.69
C HIS A 324 -2.13 18.35 -9.50
N PRO A 325 -1.77 19.10 -10.55
CA PRO A 325 -0.68 18.72 -11.44
C PRO A 325 0.70 18.69 -10.77
N HIS A 326 0.83 19.33 -9.61
CA HIS A 326 2.05 19.35 -8.79
C HIS A 326 1.88 18.65 -7.44
N GLY A 327 0.82 17.87 -7.27
CA GLY A 327 0.50 17.20 -6.01
C GLY A 327 -0.13 18.14 -4.98
N PHE A 328 0.11 17.85 -3.70
CA PHE A 328 -0.26 18.78 -2.62
C PHE A 328 0.69 19.97 -2.66
N GLU A 329 0.20 21.13 -3.06
CA GLU A 329 0.97 22.37 -3.03
C GLU A 329 1.37 22.67 -1.58
N SER A 330 2.69 22.71 -1.33
CA SER A 330 3.30 23.08 -0.05
C SER A 330 3.65 24.57 0.00
#